data_e8b5588964cfb3a667a4f34b3fad9d7c
#
_entry.id   e8b5588964cfb3a667a4f34b3fad9d7c
#
_cell.length_a   1.000
_cell.length_b   1.000
_cell.length_c   1.000
_cell.angle_alpha   90.00
_cell.angle_beta   90.00
_cell.angle_gamma   90.00
#
_symmetry.space_group_name_H-M   'P 1'
#
loop_
_entity.id
_entity.type
_entity.pdbx_description
1 polymer ?
#
loop_
_entity_poly.entity_id
_entity_poly.type
_entity_poly.pdbx_seq_one_letter_code
_entity_poly.pdbx_strand_id
1 'polypeptide(L)'
;MTRARRWPGYSGRVNYPLLILALLVAACGQSGAEPIGEVDTVFKLIGPDHKIVVDAYDDPKVAGVTCYVSRAKTGGIKGALGLAEDKSEASIACRQTGPISFAGKLEKQEEMFNERISLVFKRLRVVRMVDAKRNALVYLTYSDRVLEGSPQNSVTAVPLPAGTIVPLK
;
A
#
# COMPACT_ATOMS: atom_id res chain seq x y z
N MET A 1 48.11 -24.74 55.00
CA MET A 1 48.74 -24.36 53.71
C MET A 1 47.79 -24.74 52.60
N THR A 2 46.89 -23.82 52.17
CA THR A 2 45.84 -24.05 51.16
C THR A 2 46.13 -23.15 49.98
N ARG A 3 46.47 -23.76 48.88
CA ARG A 3 46.78 -23.09 47.58
C ARG A 3 45.47 -22.63 46.88
N ALA A 4 45.29 -21.34 46.73
CA ALA A 4 44.25 -20.75 45.92
C ALA A 4 44.54 -20.93 44.40
N ARG A 5 43.62 -21.54 43.65
CA ARG A 5 43.69 -21.65 42.20
C ARG A 5 43.13 -20.34 41.57
N ARG A 6 43.96 -19.65 40.79
CA ARG A 6 43.58 -18.53 39.93
C ARG A 6 42.90 -19.05 38.67
N TRP A 7 41.72 -18.55 38.38
CA TRP A 7 41.04 -18.75 37.09
C TRP A 7 41.52 -17.69 36.09
N PRO A 8 41.79 -18.04 34.81
CA PRO A 8 42.11 -17.04 33.80
C PRO A 8 40.85 -16.32 33.34
N GLY A 9 40.92 -14.99 33.36
CA GLY A 9 39.85 -14.12 32.83
C GLY A 9 39.71 -14.26 31.31
N TYR A 10 38.53 -14.59 30.89
CA TYR A 10 38.15 -14.63 29.48
C TYR A 10 37.69 -13.21 29.03
N SER A 11 38.60 -12.46 28.42
CA SER A 11 38.24 -11.19 27.77
C SER A 11 37.69 -11.46 26.36
N GLY A 12 36.40 -11.75 26.30
CA GLY A 12 35.69 -11.83 25.01
C GLY A 12 35.57 -10.45 24.40
N ARG A 13 36.32 -10.15 23.35
CA ARG A 13 36.10 -9.00 22.50
C ARG A 13 34.80 -9.25 21.72
N VAL A 14 33.73 -8.54 22.06
CA VAL A 14 32.51 -8.55 21.32
C VAL A 14 32.76 -7.79 20.03
N ASN A 15 32.74 -8.48 18.88
CA ASN A 15 32.88 -7.87 17.57
C ASN A 15 31.56 -7.12 17.19
N TYR A 16 31.54 -5.81 17.42
CA TYR A 16 30.45 -4.90 17.09
C TYR A 16 30.05 -4.76 15.59
N PRO A 17 30.87 -5.15 14.58
CA PRO A 17 30.47 -4.99 13.19
C PRO A 17 29.32 -5.93 12.74
N LEU A 18 29.09 -7.06 13.42
CA LEU A 18 28.00 -7.98 13.07
C LEU A 18 26.62 -7.54 13.57
N LEU A 19 26.55 -6.69 14.59
CA LEU A 19 25.29 -6.14 15.11
C LEU A 19 24.75 -4.96 14.27
N ILE A 20 25.61 -4.25 13.56
CA ILE A 20 25.23 -3.12 12.70
C ILE A 20 24.64 -3.60 11.37
N LEU A 21 25.04 -4.76 10.88
CA LEU A 21 24.52 -5.31 9.62
C LEU A 21 23.08 -5.84 9.74
N ALA A 22 22.64 -6.22 10.95
CA ALA A 22 21.29 -6.73 11.19
C ALA A 22 20.20 -5.63 11.21
N LEU A 23 20.57 -4.35 11.41
CA LEU A 23 19.62 -3.22 11.48
C LEU A 23 19.31 -2.58 10.11
N LEU A 24 20.03 -2.93 9.05
CA LEU A 24 19.83 -2.32 7.71
C LEU A 24 18.85 -3.07 6.80
N VAL A 25 18.29 -4.19 7.25
CA VAL A 25 17.36 -5.01 6.41
C VAL A 25 15.88 -4.64 6.61
N ALA A 26 15.55 -3.74 7.54
CA ALA A 26 14.16 -3.38 7.87
C ALA A 26 13.58 -2.21 7.05
N ALA A 27 14.27 -1.71 6.01
CA ALA A 27 13.78 -0.64 5.13
C ALA A 27 13.45 -1.16 3.72
N CYS A 28 12.83 -2.34 3.61
CA CYS A 28 12.11 -2.71 2.40
C CYS A 28 10.80 -1.92 2.39
N GLY A 29 10.66 -1.01 1.42
CA GLY A 29 9.49 -0.14 1.25
C GLY A 29 8.19 -0.92 1.35
N GLN A 30 7.47 -0.71 2.44
CA GLN A 30 6.08 -1.09 2.53
C GLN A 30 5.33 -0.26 1.47
N SER A 31 4.90 -0.92 0.39
CA SER A 31 3.71 -0.45 -0.29
C SER A 31 2.67 -0.35 0.83
N GLY A 32 2.09 0.82 1.07
CA GLY A 32 1.13 1.02 2.16
C GLY A 32 -0.17 0.21 2.03
N ALA A 33 -0.15 -0.88 1.27
CA ALA A 33 -1.22 -1.82 1.02
C ALA A 33 -1.28 -2.86 2.14
N GLU A 34 -2.40 -2.95 2.82
CA GLU A 34 -2.71 -4.01 3.78
C GLU A 34 -3.73 -4.97 3.16
N PRO A 35 -3.38 -6.25 2.93
CA PRO A 35 -4.32 -7.24 2.40
C PRO A 35 -5.47 -7.49 3.38
N ILE A 36 -6.71 -7.27 2.93
CA ILE A 36 -7.91 -7.55 3.71
C ILE A 36 -8.44 -8.96 3.43
N GLY A 37 -8.38 -9.38 2.17
CA GLY A 37 -8.83 -10.71 1.77
C GLY A 37 -8.89 -10.90 0.27
N GLU A 38 -9.22 -12.14 -0.11
CA GLU A 38 -9.34 -12.53 -1.50
C GLU A 38 -10.46 -13.56 -1.70
N VAL A 39 -11.01 -13.61 -2.91
CA VAL A 39 -12.04 -14.58 -3.32
C VAL A 39 -11.62 -15.19 -4.64
N ASP A 40 -11.54 -16.52 -4.69
CA ASP A 40 -11.30 -17.25 -5.92
C ASP A 40 -12.52 -17.16 -6.83
N THR A 41 -12.29 -16.93 -8.12
CA THR A 41 -13.37 -16.71 -9.09
C THR A 41 -13.42 -17.81 -10.15
N VAL A 42 -12.29 -18.38 -10.53
CA VAL A 42 -12.20 -19.43 -11.55
C VAL A 42 -11.14 -20.44 -11.14
N PHE A 43 -11.56 -21.69 -10.97
CA PHE A 43 -10.66 -22.81 -10.70
C PHE A 43 -9.73 -23.08 -11.89
N LYS A 44 -8.45 -23.32 -11.61
CA LYS A 44 -7.43 -23.71 -12.59
C LYS A 44 -6.84 -25.05 -12.22
N LEU A 45 -6.81 -25.99 -13.18
CA LEU A 45 -6.18 -27.31 -12.99
C LEU A 45 -4.67 -27.23 -12.74
N ILE A 46 -4.00 -26.18 -13.21
CA ILE A 46 -2.56 -25.99 -13.07
C ILE A 46 -2.28 -24.52 -12.74
N GLY A 47 -1.60 -24.30 -11.62
CA GLY A 47 -1.28 -22.95 -11.09
C GLY A 47 -2.38 -22.39 -10.19
N PRO A 48 -2.17 -21.20 -9.61
CA PRO A 48 -3.15 -20.56 -8.74
C PRO A 48 -4.42 -20.16 -9.50
N ASP A 49 -5.55 -20.11 -8.80
CA ASP A 49 -6.84 -19.71 -9.35
C ASP A 49 -6.88 -18.21 -9.71
N HIS A 50 -7.82 -17.82 -10.59
CA HIS A 50 -8.18 -16.42 -10.74
C HIS A 50 -8.90 -15.96 -9.49
N LYS A 51 -8.59 -14.76 -9.02
CA LYS A 51 -9.16 -14.21 -7.79
C LYS A 51 -9.41 -12.72 -7.86
N ILE A 52 -10.28 -12.24 -6.98
CA ILE A 52 -10.40 -10.84 -6.65
C ILE A 52 -9.72 -10.64 -5.29
N VAL A 53 -8.82 -9.69 -5.22
CA VAL A 53 -8.16 -9.26 -3.98
C VAL A 53 -8.70 -7.93 -3.52
N VAL A 54 -8.74 -7.72 -2.22
CA VAL A 54 -9.10 -6.45 -1.59
C VAL A 54 -7.96 -6.03 -0.68
N ASP A 55 -7.41 -4.85 -0.95
CA ASP A 55 -6.36 -4.24 -0.16
C ASP A 55 -6.85 -2.93 0.47
N ALA A 56 -6.42 -2.63 1.69
CA ALA A 56 -6.66 -1.36 2.36
C ALA A 56 -5.43 -0.46 2.29
N TYR A 57 -5.69 0.83 2.19
CA TYR A 57 -4.66 1.87 2.15
C TYR A 57 -5.10 3.04 3.02
N ASP A 58 -4.34 3.35 4.03
CA ASP A 58 -4.57 4.55 4.84
C ASP A 58 -4.01 5.79 4.12
N ASP A 59 -4.72 6.91 4.22
CA ASP A 59 -4.21 8.17 3.70
C ASP A 59 -3.00 8.64 4.52
N PRO A 60 -1.79 8.75 3.93
CA PRO A 60 -0.58 9.10 4.69
C PRO A 60 -0.57 10.51 5.26
N LYS A 61 -1.47 11.38 4.80
CA LYS A 61 -1.57 12.77 5.27
C LYS A 61 -2.89 13.10 5.96
N VAL A 62 -3.88 12.20 5.89
CA VAL A 62 -5.19 12.40 6.53
C VAL A 62 -5.50 11.18 7.37
N ALA A 63 -5.14 11.25 8.65
CA ALA A 63 -5.49 10.18 9.58
C ALA A 63 -7.01 10.02 9.67
N GLY A 64 -7.47 8.80 9.90
CA GLY A 64 -8.89 8.46 9.98
C GLY A 64 -9.58 8.30 8.62
N VAL A 65 -8.83 8.20 7.51
CA VAL A 65 -9.37 7.82 6.20
C VAL A 65 -8.64 6.60 5.68
N THR A 66 -9.41 5.57 5.33
CA THR A 66 -8.93 4.34 4.71
C THR A 66 -9.65 4.11 3.37
N CYS A 67 -8.90 3.76 2.35
CA CYS A 67 -9.41 3.39 1.03
C CYS A 67 -9.26 1.88 0.82
N TYR A 68 -10.35 1.20 0.49
CA TYR A 68 -10.38 -0.20 0.10
C TYR A 68 -10.39 -0.28 -1.41
N VAL A 69 -9.43 -1.00 -1.97
CA VAL A 69 -9.29 -1.19 -3.42
C VAL A 69 -9.45 -2.65 -3.75
N SER A 70 -10.42 -2.98 -4.60
CA SER A 70 -10.59 -4.33 -5.14
C SER A 70 -10.09 -4.39 -6.57
N ARG A 71 -9.41 -5.50 -6.92
CA ARG A 71 -8.89 -5.75 -8.26
C ARG A 71 -8.86 -7.23 -8.58
N ALA A 72 -9.05 -7.56 -9.86
CA ALA A 72 -8.87 -8.92 -10.34
C ALA A 72 -7.39 -9.27 -10.44
N LYS A 73 -7.02 -10.47 -10.03
CA LYS A 73 -5.68 -11.04 -10.15
C LYS A 73 -5.73 -12.32 -10.99
N THR A 74 -4.98 -12.35 -12.07
CA THR A 74 -4.96 -13.49 -12.97
C THR A 74 -4.11 -14.62 -12.39
N GLY A 75 -4.71 -15.81 -12.27
CA GLY A 75 -4.03 -17.03 -11.85
C GLY A 75 -3.41 -17.79 -13.01
N GLY A 76 -3.05 -19.07 -12.74
CA GLY A 76 -2.37 -19.96 -13.67
C GLY A 76 -0.86 -19.69 -13.76
N ILE A 77 -0.17 -20.44 -14.62
CA ILE A 77 1.29 -20.36 -14.78
C ILE A 77 1.72 -18.95 -15.21
N LYS A 78 0.99 -18.32 -16.14
CA LYS A 78 1.29 -16.96 -16.59
C LYS A 78 1.11 -15.93 -15.49
N GLY A 79 0.10 -16.09 -14.61
CA GLY A 79 -0.11 -15.24 -13.45
C GLY A 79 0.99 -15.41 -12.41
N ALA A 80 1.38 -16.64 -12.11
CA ALA A 80 2.47 -16.95 -11.18
C ALA A 80 3.82 -16.39 -11.63
N LEU A 81 4.07 -16.33 -12.95
CA LEU A 81 5.27 -15.74 -13.55
C LEU A 81 5.17 -14.21 -13.74
N GLY A 82 4.03 -13.58 -13.36
CA GLY A 82 3.79 -12.16 -13.60
C GLY A 82 3.65 -11.78 -15.09
N LEU A 83 3.50 -12.76 -15.98
CA LEU A 83 3.37 -12.57 -17.44
C LEU A 83 1.91 -12.43 -17.88
N ALA A 84 0.95 -12.67 -16.98
CA ALA A 84 -0.46 -12.46 -17.27
C ALA A 84 -0.77 -10.96 -17.29
N GLU A 85 -1.56 -10.57 -18.26
CA GLU A 85 -2.15 -9.25 -18.28
C GLU A 85 -3.36 -9.23 -17.34
N ASP A 86 -3.18 -8.73 -16.11
CA ASP A 86 -4.32 -8.48 -15.24
C ASP A 86 -5.20 -7.39 -15.85
N LYS A 87 -6.51 -7.59 -15.83
CA LYS A 87 -7.44 -6.55 -16.21
C LYS A 87 -7.19 -5.34 -15.31
N SER A 88 -6.97 -4.19 -15.92
CA SER A 88 -6.65 -2.94 -15.21
C SER A 88 -7.86 -2.31 -14.49
N GLU A 89 -8.92 -3.08 -14.29
CA GLU A 89 -10.13 -2.65 -13.60
C GLU A 89 -9.90 -2.74 -12.10
N ALA A 90 -9.95 -1.60 -11.44
CA ALA A 90 -9.94 -1.51 -9.99
C ALA A 90 -11.14 -0.68 -9.53
N SER A 91 -11.77 -1.10 -8.45
CA SER A 91 -12.80 -0.33 -7.77
C SER A 91 -12.24 0.21 -6.45
N ILE A 92 -12.67 1.41 -6.08
CA ILE A 92 -12.24 2.06 -4.82
C ILE A 92 -13.43 2.47 -3.98
N ALA A 93 -13.32 2.26 -2.67
CA ALA A 93 -14.24 2.78 -1.67
C ALA A 93 -13.45 3.33 -0.49
N CYS A 94 -13.41 4.66 -0.33
CA CYS A 94 -12.80 5.28 0.84
C CYS A 94 -13.86 5.62 1.89
N ARG A 95 -13.46 5.47 3.16
CA ARG A 95 -14.35 5.72 4.31
C ARG A 95 -13.58 6.43 5.42
N GLN A 96 -14.30 7.21 6.20
CA GLN A 96 -13.81 7.65 7.48
C GLN A 96 -13.81 6.44 8.43
N THR A 97 -12.63 6.09 8.93
CA THR A 97 -12.40 4.94 9.83
C THR A 97 -11.98 5.38 11.23
N GLY A 98 -11.78 6.70 11.42
CA GLY A 98 -11.38 7.28 12.69
C GLY A 98 -11.55 8.79 12.72
N PRO A 99 -11.11 9.46 13.79
CA PRO A 99 -11.07 10.91 13.85
C PRO A 99 -10.19 11.49 12.75
N ILE A 100 -10.68 12.52 12.05
CA ILE A 100 -9.92 13.19 11.01
C ILE A 100 -8.86 14.10 11.61
N SER A 101 -7.61 13.91 11.19
CA SER A 101 -6.52 14.86 11.45
C SER A 101 -5.57 14.94 10.25
N PHE A 102 -4.90 16.09 10.08
CA PHE A 102 -4.05 16.34 8.93
C PHE A 102 -2.58 16.40 9.35
N ALA A 103 -1.73 15.64 8.68
CA ALA A 103 -0.28 15.66 8.89
C ALA A 103 0.41 16.80 8.09
N GLY A 104 -0.17 18.00 8.15
CA GLY A 104 0.34 19.19 7.47
C GLY A 104 -0.59 19.70 6.37
N LYS A 105 -0.09 20.62 5.54
CA LYS A 105 -0.87 21.21 4.43
C LYS A 105 -1.04 20.22 3.29
N LEU A 106 -2.27 20.13 2.77
CA LEU A 106 -2.61 19.29 1.62
C LEU A 106 -2.45 20.04 0.31
N GLU A 107 -1.97 19.34 -0.70
CA GLU A 107 -2.11 19.82 -2.08
C GLU A 107 -3.58 19.66 -2.52
N LYS A 108 -4.02 20.55 -3.42
CA LYS A 108 -5.36 20.45 -4.01
C LYS A 108 -5.58 19.12 -4.72
N GLN A 109 -4.52 18.55 -5.28
CA GLN A 109 -4.47 17.21 -5.88
C GLN A 109 -3.11 16.58 -5.60
N GLU A 110 -3.11 15.33 -5.11
CA GLU A 110 -1.89 14.62 -4.74
C GLU A 110 -2.03 13.11 -4.94
N GLU A 111 -1.01 12.49 -5.51
CA GLU A 111 -0.93 11.04 -5.57
C GLU A 111 -0.62 10.48 -4.17
N MET A 112 -1.50 9.61 -3.68
CA MET A 112 -1.41 9.03 -2.35
C MET A 112 -0.52 7.82 -2.31
N PHE A 113 -0.71 6.93 -3.28
CA PHE A 113 0.11 5.76 -3.50
C PHE A 113 0.01 5.28 -4.95
N ASN A 114 1.01 4.49 -5.32
CA ASN A 114 1.00 3.73 -6.56
C ASN A 114 1.52 2.32 -6.30
N GLU A 115 0.94 1.35 -6.97
CA GLU A 115 1.36 -0.04 -6.92
C GLU A 115 1.61 -0.57 -8.32
N ARG A 116 2.69 -1.32 -8.49
CA ARG A 116 2.98 -2.01 -9.74
C ARG A 116 2.15 -3.29 -9.83
N ILE A 117 1.18 -3.32 -10.74
CA ILE A 117 0.29 -4.47 -10.93
C ILE A 117 0.73 -5.44 -12.04
N SER A 118 1.72 -5.08 -12.84
CA SER A 118 2.33 -6.00 -13.79
C SER A 118 3.82 -5.77 -13.95
N LEU A 119 4.56 -6.80 -14.35
CA LEU A 119 6.01 -6.70 -14.59
C LEU A 119 6.33 -5.75 -15.74
N VAL A 120 5.40 -5.55 -16.66
CA VAL A 120 5.74 -4.92 -17.92
C VAL A 120 5.35 -3.45 -17.99
N PHE A 121 4.18 -2.96 -17.50
CA PHE A 121 3.84 -1.55 -17.77
C PHE A 121 2.61 -0.99 -17.04
N LYS A 122 1.99 -1.68 -16.06
CA LYS A 122 0.78 -1.17 -15.42
C LYS A 122 1.03 -0.80 -13.97
N ARG A 123 0.66 0.43 -13.62
CA ARG A 123 0.61 0.90 -12.22
C ARG A 123 -0.80 1.28 -11.87
N LEU A 124 -1.26 0.80 -10.74
CA LEU A 124 -2.46 1.31 -10.10
C LEU A 124 -2.05 2.57 -9.32
N ARG A 125 -2.78 3.66 -9.55
CA ARG A 125 -2.58 4.92 -8.84
C ARG A 125 -3.83 5.30 -8.08
N VAL A 126 -3.64 5.90 -6.92
CA VAL A 126 -4.71 6.55 -6.17
C VAL A 126 -4.33 8.01 -5.93
N VAL A 127 -5.20 8.90 -6.39
CA VAL A 127 -5.03 10.34 -6.29
C VAL A 127 -6.12 10.90 -5.39
N ARG A 128 -5.72 11.66 -4.35
CA ARG A 128 -6.62 12.47 -3.54
C ARG A 128 -6.79 13.84 -4.16
N MET A 129 -8.01 14.34 -4.18
CA MET A 129 -8.38 15.70 -4.54
C MET A 129 -9.19 16.32 -3.39
N VAL A 130 -9.06 17.63 -3.19
CA VAL A 130 -9.82 18.35 -2.16
C VAL A 130 -10.96 19.12 -2.81
N ASP A 131 -12.20 18.73 -2.51
CA ASP A 131 -13.39 19.52 -2.83
C ASP A 131 -13.73 20.44 -1.65
N ALA A 132 -13.08 21.59 -1.59
CA ALA A 132 -13.27 22.56 -0.51
C ALA A 132 -14.72 23.11 -0.48
N LYS A 133 -15.41 23.17 -1.63
CA LYS A 133 -16.78 23.68 -1.68
C LYS A 133 -17.76 22.75 -0.98
N ARG A 134 -17.52 21.44 -1.05
CA ARG A 134 -18.40 20.43 -0.44
C ARG A 134 -17.84 19.84 0.84
N ASN A 135 -16.69 20.35 1.31
CA ASN A 135 -15.98 19.86 2.47
C ASN A 135 -15.77 18.33 2.41
N ALA A 136 -15.16 17.88 1.30
CA ALA A 136 -14.96 16.46 1.03
C ALA A 136 -13.57 16.18 0.45
N LEU A 137 -13.05 15.00 0.72
CA LEU A 137 -11.89 14.43 0.06
C LEU A 137 -12.37 13.45 -1.01
N VAL A 138 -11.92 13.63 -2.24
CA VAL A 138 -12.26 12.79 -3.39
C VAL A 138 -11.05 11.95 -3.75
N TYR A 139 -11.25 10.64 -3.88
CA TYR A 139 -10.20 9.69 -4.24
C TYR A 139 -10.51 9.04 -5.57
N LEU A 140 -9.59 9.16 -6.50
CA LEU A 140 -9.64 8.58 -7.84
C LEU A 140 -8.61 7.47 -7.95
N THR A 141 -9.04 6.26 -8.31
CA THR A 141 -8.12 5.21 -8.74
C THR A 141 -8.16 5.04 -10.24
N TYR A 142 -7.00 4.85 -10.84
CA TYR A 142 -6.85 4.53 -12.26
C TYR A 142 -5.56 3.73 -12.48
N SER A 143 -5.48 3.05 -13.62
CA SER A 143 -4.25 2.38 -14.03
C SER A 143 -3.63 3.06 -15.24
N ASP A 144 -2.30 3.25 -15.18
CA ASP A 144 -1.54 3.70 -16.34
C ASP A 144 -1.66 2.66 -17.45
N ARG A 145 -1.96 3.12 -18.66
CA ARG A 145 -1.86 2.32 -19.89
C ARG A 145 -0.75 2.87 -20.76
N VAL A 146 0.07 1.97 -21.29
CA VAL A 146 1.12 2.32 -22.27
C VAL A 146 0.59 2.29 -23.69
N LEU A 147 -0.61 1.70 -23.91
CA LEU A 147 -1.26 1.54 -25.20
C LEU A 147 -2.47 2.46 -25.32
N GLU A 148 -2.91 2.73 -26.56
CA GLU A 148 -4.06 3.58 -26.87
C GLU A 148 -5.34 3.15 -26.15
N GLY A 149 -6.13 4.12 -25.72
CA GLY A 149 -7.42 3.95 -25.05
C GLY A 149 -7.52 4.68 -23.71
N SER A 150 -8.74 4.89 -23.24
CA SER A 150 -9.01 5.52 -21.94
C SER A 150 -8.66 4.56 -20.80
N PRO A 151 -7.98 5.03 -19.73
CA PRO A 151 -7.71 4.20 -18.55
C PRO A 151 -9.02 3.90 -17.83
N GLN A 152 -9.15 2.66 -17.35
CA GLN A 152 -10.21 2.30 -16.41
C GLN A 152 -10.00 3.07 -15.10
N ASN A 153 -11.07 3.61 -14.56
CA ASN A 153 -11.02 4.42 -13.34
C ASN A 153 -12.24 4.20 -12.46
N SER A 154 -12.09 4.54 -11.20
CA SER A 154 -13.18 4.56 -10.22
C SER A 154 -12.95 5.70 -9.24
N VAL A 155 -14.04 6.30 -8.74
CA VAL A 155 -13.99 7.44 -7.85
C VAL A 155 -14.88 7.23 -6.63
N THR A 156 -14.42 7.74 -5.48
CA THR A 156 -15.17 7.77 -4.24
C THR A 156 -14.93 9.10 -3.53
N ALA A 157 -15.81 9.47 -2.59
CA ALA A 157 -15.67 10.68 -1.80
C ALA A 157 -15.91 10.39 -0.33
N VAL A 158 -15.11 11.03 0.52
CA VAL A 158 -15.25 11.00 1.98
C VAL A 158 -15.65 12.40 2.45
N PRO A 159 -16.89 12.62 2.88
CA PRO A 159 -17.29 13.89 3.48
C PRO A 159 -16.52 14.10 4.79
N LEU A 160 -16.07 15.32 5.01
CA LEU A 160 -15.42 15.69 6.27
C LEU A 160 -16.48 16.15 7.30
N PRO A 161 -16.22 15.97 8.61
CA PRO A 161 -17.09 16.50 9.64
C PRO A 161 -17.35 18.00 9.46
N ALA A 162 -18.55 18.44 9.80
CA ALA A 162 -18.92 19.86 9.72
C ALA A 162 -17.93 20.72 10.52
N GLY A 163 -17.50 21.82 9.95
CA GLY A 163 -16.52 22.73 10.56
C GLY A 163 -15.06 22.30 10.43
N THR A 164 -14.77 21.18 9.77
CA THR A 164 -13.39 20.80 9.47
C THR A 164 -12.77 21.79 8.49
N ILE A 165 -11.68 22.42 8.90
CA ILE A 165 -10.89 23.32 8.03
C ILE A 165 -9.76 22.48 7.41
N VAL A 166 -9.82 22.29 6.08
CA VAL A 166 -8.75 21.59 5.36
C VAL A 166 -7.56 22.53 5.17
N PRO A 167 -6.36 22.19 5.69
CA PRO A 167 -5.18 23.02 5.54
C PRO A 167 -4.62 22.87 4.12
N LEU A 168 -4.96 23.77 3.21
CA LEU A 168 -4.45 23.79 1.84
C LEU A 168 -3.13 24.56 1.71
N LYS A 169 -2.28 24.12 0.75
CA LYS A 169 -1.13 24.89 0.27
C LYS A 169 -1.54 25.98 -0.70
#